data_745d5d44ce26931c8148a2f45f8b2b9b
#
_entry.id   745d5d44ce26931c8148a2f45f8b2b9b
#
_cell.length_a   1.000
_cell.length_b   1.000
_cell.length_c   1.000
_cell.angle_alpha   90.00
_cell.angle_beta   90.00
_cell.angle_gamma   90.00
#
_symmetry.space_group_name_H-M   'P 1'
#
loop_
_entity.id
_entity.type
_entity.pdbx_description
1 polymer ?
#
loop_
_entity_poly.entity_id
_entity_poly.type
_entity_poly.pdbx_seq_one_letter_code
_entity_poly.pdbx_strand_id
1 'polypeptide(L)'
;MREEKKQGRKRIEKHSTTKTAVAYSPSSRFLLVLLSSTLLVIMFSETMLLPAIPEIMQDFNIPYSTAAWIFSAYLIVAAVMTPIAGKLSDIYGSKKVLLILLTLYVVGVVAGGFSQNISFLLASRVIQGVGLAAVPVAFSIIRDSFPPEKLSMPVGVFSSAASGGSVVGLLIGASIIQNFGWHATFLFIAPAAVIVTFMIARFVPTDDKFQQQQQDQHLQSSVNNNTISKKQVIDHRKSMVDIKGAIALSATITSFLIALTFIENSNSLENSMSIAAISFIASAASLIFFIFIEKRTKMPLIDLWLLKQRILLPTYIMMIITGTTIFLVYPTIVQLVRSPQPAGFGGDAVYAAYVQLPFMLVFLIFSTLTSYLISKLGKIMPTVLGGAISIAGEIGLLMLHSTGLLVSINLTIIAIGLALTMTALWNLIVSSAPKEFMGISTAIGALLSFIGMAIGPALAGTYMHTFNISIEGIAGLYPSPTSFNMIFFTAATLSAMSLTFSLLLKRRTSISKNMIP
;
A
#
# COMPACT_ATOMS: atom_id res chain seq x y z
N MET A 1 -11.20 56.04 32.60
CA MET A 1 -10.33 55.59 31.48
C MET A 1 -9.36 54.41 31.77
N ARG A 2 -8.86 54.21 33.01
CA ARG A 2 -8.03 53.02 33.35
C ARG A 2 -8.85 51.80 33.78
N GLU A 3 -10.01 51.93 34.31
CA GLU A 3 -10.86 50.81 34.72
C GLU A 3 -11.63 50.20 33.56
N GLU A 4 -12.07 50.96 32.56
CA GLU A 4 -12.74 50.44 31.36
C GLU A 4 -11.77 49.59 30.51
N LYS A 5 -10.47 49.92 30.45
CA LYS A 5 -9.47 49.08 29.78
C LYS A 5 -9.20 47.77 30.52
N LYS A 6 -9.38 47.70 31.85
CA LYS A 6 -9.26 46.44 32.64
C LYS A 6 -10.47 45.52 32.47
N GLN A 7 -11.67 46.10 32.36
CA GLN A 7 -12.88 45.30 32.10
C GLN A 7 -12.93 44.77 30.67
N GLY A 8 -12.50 45.54 29.69
CA GLY A 8 -12.38 45.08 28.29
C GLY A 8 -11.36 43.94 28.14
N ARG A 9 -10.21 43.95 28.84
CA ARG A 9 -9.24 42.84 28.83
C ARG A 9 -9.77 41.56 29.50
N LYS A 10 -10.49 41.66 30.62
CA LYS A 10 -11.11 40.50 31.29
C LYS A 10 -12.27 39.87 30.48
N ARG A 11 -12.96 40.64 29.64
CA ARG A 11 -13.97 40.11 28.72
C ARG A 11 -13.36 39.39 27.54
N ILE A 12 -12.19 39.82 27.02
CA ILE A 12 -11.48 39.18 25.95
C ILE A 12 -10.78 37.89 26.44
N GLU A 13 -10.22 37.86 27.65
CA GLU A 13 -9.64 36.65 28.24
C GLU A 13 -10.68 35.59 28.62
N LYS A 14 -11.94 35.98 28.94
CA LYS A 14 -13.01 35.04 29.26
C LYS A 14 -13.62 34.37 28.01
N HIS A 15 -13.37 34.92 26.80
CA HIS A 15 -13.83 34.34 25.54
C HIS A 15 -12.79 33.42 24.86
N SER A 16 -11.55 33.35 25.39
CA SER A 16 -10.47 32.58 24.74
C SER A 16 -10.22 31.18 25.34
N THR A 17 -11.00 30.74 26.33
CA THR A 17 -10.75 29.43 26.99
C THR A 17 -11.96 28.50 27.07
N THR A 18 -12.94 28.66 26.22
CA THR A 18 -13.86 27.57 25.95
C THR A 18 -13.33 26.82 24.73
N LYS A 19 -12.38 25.89 24.94
CA LYS A 19 -12.20 24.76 24.04
C LYS A 19 -13.52 24.00 24.02
N THR A 20 -14.47 24.45 23.23
CA THR A 20 -15.63 23.66 22.88
C THR A 20 -15.09 22.39 22.24
N ALA A 21 -15.10 21.30 22.99
CA ALA A 21 -14.93 19.97 22.44
C ALA A 21 -16.07 19.80 21.43
N VAL A 22 -15.79 20.11 20.16
CA VAL A 22 -16.73 19.85 19.07
C VAL A 22 -16.86 18.32 19.05
N ALA A 23 -17.90 17.82 19.70
CA ALA A 23 -18.23 16.41 19.68
C ALA A 23 -18.50 16.02 18.22
N TYR A 24 -17.86 14.95 17.76
CA TYR A 24 -18.20 14.34 16.48
C TYR A 24 -19.67 13.99 16.49
N SER A 25 -20.39 14.29 15.39
CA SER A 25 -21.76 13.81 15.30
C SER A 25 -21.76 12.27 15.40
N PRO A 26 -22.75 11.63 16.02
CA PRO A 26 -22.85 10.17 16.04
C PRO A 26 -22.74 9.55 14.64
N SER A 27 -23.26 10.24 13.63
CA SER A 27 -23.17 9.89 12.21
C SER A 27 -21.72 9.84 11.68
N SER A 28 -20.85 10.80 12.04
CA SER A 28 -19.44 10.82 11.57
C SER A 28 -18.61 9.70 12.20
N ARG A 29 -18.86 9.34 13.47
CA ARG A 29 -18.17 8.21 14.12
C ARG A 29 -18.57 6.88 13.50
N PHE A 30 -19.85 6.68 13.22
CA PHE A 30 -20.34 5.48 12.57
C PHE A 30 -19.78 5.34 11.16
N LEU A 31 -19.71 6.44 10.41
CA LEU A 31 -19.10 6.48 9.09
C LEU A 31 -17.61 6.08 9.13
N LEU A 32 -16.86 6.58 10.12
CA LEU A 32 -15.46 6.21 10.31
C LEU A 32 -15.30 4.72 10.58
N VAL A 33 -16.11 4.16 11.48
CA VAL A 33 -16.08 2.70 11.77
C VAL A 33 -16.37 1.90 10.50
N LEU A 34 -17.35 2.30 9.72
CA LEU A 34 -17.76 1.61 8.50
C LEU A 34 -16.66 1.64 7.43
N LEU A 35 -16.04 2.80 7.19
CA LEU A 35 -14.92 2.93 6.25
C LEU A 35 -13.67 2.18 6.74
N SER A 36 -13.41 2.22 8.05
CA SER A 36 -12.31 1.46 8.65
C SER A 36 -12.54 -0.06 8.55
N SER A 37 -13.79 -0.53 8.69
CA SER A 37 -14.13 -1.94 8.48
C SER A 37 -13.90 -2.37 7.03
N THR A 38 -14.12 -1.48 6.05
CA THR A 38 -13.78 -1.75 4.64
C THR A 38 -12.30 -2.03 4.47
N LEU A 39 -11.45 -1.17 5.02
CA LEU A 39 -9.99 -1.33 4.92
C LEU A 39 -9.52 -2.58 5.68
N LEU A 40 -10.11 -2.86 6.84
CA LEU A 40 -9.83 -4.07 7.61
C LEU A 40 -10.12 -5.33 6.79
N VAL A 41 -11.29 -5.42 6.14
CA VAL A 41 -11.71 -6.56 5.30
C VAL A 41 -10.76 -6.74 4.10
N ILE A 42 -10.39 -5.65 3.43
CA ILE A 42 -9.46 -5.69 2.29
C ILE A 42 -8.09 -6.21 2.73
N MET A 43 -7.53 -5.68 3.81
CA MET A 43 -6.21 -6.05 4.32
C MET A 43 -6.20 -7.47 4.92
N PHE A 44 -7.31 -7.88 5.56
CA PHE A 44 -7.51 -9.26 5.98
C PHE A 44 -7.42 -10.22 4.80
N SER A 45 -8.16 -9.94 3.72
CA SER A 45 -8.19 -10.75 2.51
C SER A 45 -6.83 -10.84 1.81
N GLU A 46 -6.00 -9.80 1.91
CA GLU A 46 -4.66 -9.79 1.34
C GLU A 46 -3.72 -10.74 2.09
N THR A 47 -3.71 -10.64 3.41
CA THR A 47 -2.73 -11.37 4.23
C THR A 47 -3.12 -12.80 4.55
N MET A 48 -4.43 -13.14 4.56
CA MET A 48 -4.89 -14.49 4.81
C MET A 48 -4.39 -15.52 3.78
N LEU A 49 -4.07 -15.06 2.57
CA LEU A 49 -3.63 -15.95 1.49
C LEU A 49 -2.11 -16.23 1.52
N LEU A 50 -1.35 -15.47 2.30
CA LEU A 50 0.11 -15.65 2.38
C LEU A 50 0.53 -17.07 2.80
N PRO A 51 -0.05 -17.66 3.86
CA PRO A 51 0.29 -19.02 4.26
C PRO A 51 -0.19 -20.10 3.27
N ALA A 52 -1.09 -19.77 2.34
CA ALA A 52 -1.68 -20.71 1.38
C ALA A 52 -0.81 -20.97 0.14
N ILE A 53 0.22 -20.18 -0.10
CA ILE A 53 1.01 -20.28 -1.34
C ILE A 53 1.54 -21.70 -1.59
N PRO A 54 2.12 -22.41 -0.61
CA PRO A 54 2.62 -23.76 -0.83
C PRO A 54 1.52 -24.75 -1.23
N GLU A 55 0.31 -24.67 -0.63
CA GLU A 55 -0.82 -25.52 -1.02
C GLU A 55 -1.28 -25.22 -2.45
N ILE A 56 -1.40 -23.93 -2.81
CA ILE A 56 -1.80 -23.51 -4.16
C ILE A 56 -0.79 -24.01 -5.20
N MET A 57 0.51 -23.96 -4.86
CA MET A 57 1.57 -24.50 -5.72
C MET A 57 1.42 -26.01 -5.94
N GLN A 58 1.09 -26.76 -4.88
CA GLN A 58 0.86 -28.20 -4.95
C GLN A 58 -0.43 -28.55 -5.71
N ASP A 59 -1.55 -27.90 -5.38
CA ASP A 59 -2.86 -28.16 -5.98
C ASP A 59 -2.86 -27.90 -7.50
N PHE A 60 -2.19 -26.85 -7.96
CA PHE A 60 -2.11 -26.48 -9.36
C PHE A 60 -0.84 -26.98 -10.07
N ASN A 61 0.06 -27.63 -9.35
CA ASN A 61 1.36 -28.10 -9.85
C ASN A 61 2.15 -26.99 -10.57
N ILE A 62 2.32 -25.85 -9.89
CA ILE A 62 2.97 -24.65 -10.42
C ILE A 62 4.21 -24.27 -9.61
N PRO A 63 5.24 -23.66 -10.23
CA PRO A 63 6.39 -23.13 -9.51
C PRO A 63 6.03 -21.85 -8.74
N TYR A 64 6.88 -21.47 -7.77
CA TYR A 64 6.69 -20.26 -6.98
C TYR A 64 6.61 -18.99 -7.83
N SER A 65 7.37 -18.91 -8.91
CA SER A 65 7.30 -17.77 -9.85
C SER A 65 5.91 -17.51 -10.40
N THR A 66 5.20 -18.59 -10.77
CA THR A 66 3.81 -18.48 -11.20
C THR A 66 2.90 -18.12 -10.01
N ALA A 67 3.12 -18.70 -8.83
CA ALA A 67 2.36 -18.38 -7.62
C ALA A 67 2.58 -16.94 -7.16
N ALA A 68 3.76 -16.34 -7.35
CA ALA A 68 4.06 -14.95 -7.04
C ALA A 68 3.12 -13.96 -7.77
N TRP A 69 2.61 -14.33 -8.95
CA TRP A 69 1.63 -13.53 -9.68
C TRP A 69 0.30 -13.34 -8.95
N ILE A 70 -0.03 -14.20 -7.98
CA ILE A 70 -1.22 -14.05 -7.12
C ILE A 70 -1.16 -12.71 -6.37
N PHE A 71 0.03 -12.27 -5.95
CA PHE A 71 0.24 -10.96 -5.33
C PHE A 71 0.54 -9.87 -6.36
N SER A 72 1.44 -10.14 -7.31
CA SER A 72 1.87 -9.13 -8.28
C SER A 72 0.71 -8.63 -9.15
N ALA A 73 -0.13 -9.52 -9.70
CA ALA A 73 -1.28 -9.14 -10.52
C ALA A 73 -2.29 -8.27 -9.76
N TYR A 74 -2.59 -8.64 -8.52
CA TYR A 74 -3.45 -7.87 -7.62
C TYR A 74 -2.92 -6.45 -7.38
N LEU A 75 -1.62 -6.32 -7.06
CA LEU A 75 -0.96 -5.06 -6.74
C LEU A 75 -0.77 -4.16 -7.97
N ILE A 76 -0.52 -4.74 -9.16
CA ILE A 76 -0.45 -3.97 -10.42
C ILE A 76 -1.78 -3.29 -10.70
N VAL A 77 -2.87 -4.06 -10.59
CA VAL A 77 -4.21 -3.51 -10.83
C VAL A 77 -4.53 -2.43 -9.80
N ALA A 78 -4.19 -2.65 -8.53
CA ALA A 78 -4.33 -1.65 -7.47
C ALA A 78 -3.56 -0.36 -7.79
N ALA A 79 -2.30 -0.50 -8.24
CA ALA A 79 -1.45 0.63 -8.60
C ALA A 79 -2.10 1.50 -9.68
N VAL A 80 -2.57 0.87 -10.76
CA VAL A 80 -3.19 1.57 -11.89
C VAL A 80 -4.56 2.14 -11.54
N MET A 81 -5.37 1.38 -10.81
CA MET A 81 -6.74 1.79 -10.48
C MET A 81 -6.79 2.89 -9.42
N THR A 82 -5.77 3.03 -8.57
CA THR A 82 -5.73 4.04 -7.50
C THR A 82 -5.92 5.47 -8.02
N PRO A 83 -5.11 6.01 -8.96
CA PRO A 83 -5.33 7.35 -9.50
C PRO A 83 -6.62 7.47 -10.32
N ILE A 84 -7.02 6.40 -11.02
CA ILE A 84 -8.26 6.35 -11.79
C ILE A 84 -9.47 6.48 -10.84
N ALA A 85 -9.51 5.70 -9.77
CA ALA A 85 -10.57 5.72 -8.78
C ALA A 85 -10.69 7.09 -8.10
N GLY A 86 -9.55 7.73 -7.79
CA GLY A 86 -9.52 9.10 -7.28
C GLY A 86 -10.23 10.07 -8.23
N LYS A 87 -9.84 10.10 -9.51
CA LYS A 87 -10.48 10.97 -10.51
C LYS A 87 -11.96 10.63 -10.74
N LEU A 88 -12.30 9.34 -10.80
CA LEU A 88 -13.70 8.92 -10.94
C LEU A 88 -14.54 9.38 -9.76
N SER A 89 -13.99 9.35 -8.54
CA SER A 89 -14.69 9.82 -7.35
C SER A 89 -14.96 11.32 -7.37
N ASP A 90 -14.05 12.10 -7.94
CA ASP A 90 -14.23 13.55 -8.12
C ASP A 90 -15.32 13.87 -9.17
N ILE A 91 -15.48 13.02 -10.20
CA ILE A 91 -16.42 13.22 -11.31
C ILE A 91 -17.82 12.68 -10.96
N TYR A 92 -17.89 11.44 -10.51
CA TYR A 92 -19.15 10.69 -10.32
C TYR A 92 -19.63 10.61 -8.88
N GLY A 93 -18.83 11.13 -7.94
CA GLY A 93 -19.07 11.10 -6.51
C GLY A 93 -18.42 9.91 -5.80
N SER A 94 -17.90 10.18 -4.61
CA SER A 94 -17.08 9.23 -3.85
C SER A 94 -17.86 7.98 -3.43
N LYS A 95 -19.13 8.13 -2.99
CA LYS A 95 -19.97 6.99 -2.59
C LYS A 95 -20.21 6.02 -3.74
N LYS A 96 -20.58 6.54 -4.92
CA LYS A 96 -20.92 5.72 -6.09
C LYS A 96 -19.70 4.93 -6.57
N VAL A 97 -18.55 5.58 -6.66
CA VAL A 97 -17.30 4.93 -7.07
C VAL A 97 -16.86 3.90 -6.03
N LEU A 98 -16.91 4.23 -4.74
CA LEU A 98 -16.61 3.28 -3.66
C LEU A 98 -17.45 2.01 -3.77
N LEU A 99 -18.77 2.13 -4.00
CA LEU A 99 -19.66 0.98 -4.16
C LEU A 99 -19.32 0.12 -5.37
N ILE A 100 -18.98 0.74 -6.52
CA ILE A 100 -18.57 -0.02 -7.71
C ILE A 100 -17.28 -0.81 -7.40
N LEU A 101 -16.27 -0.17 -6.80
CA LEU A 101 -15.02 -0.82 -6.45
C LEU A 101 -15.20 -1.98 -5.46
N LEU A 102 -16.04 -1.78 -4.43
CA LEU A 102 -16.34 -2.83 -3.44
C LEU A 102 -17.18 -3.97 -4.02
N THR A 103 -18.08 -3.67 -4.94
CA THR A 103 -18.85 -4.72 -5.64
C THR A 103 -17.92 -5.58 -6.49
N LEU A 104 -17.01 -4.98 -7.24
CA LEU A 104 -15.99 -5.72 -7.99
C LEU A 104 -15.08 -6.53 -7.06
N TYR A 105 -14.67 -5.94 -5.93
CA TYR A 105 -13.91 -6.67 -4.90
C TYR A 105 -14.65 -7.92 -4.41
N VAL A 106 -15.93 -7.80 -4.06
CA VAL A 106 -16.77 -8.93 -3.62
C VAL A 106 -16.87 -10.01 -4.70
N VAL A 107 -17.10 -9.60 -5.96
CA VAL A 107 -17.14 -10.55 -7.09
C VAL A 107 -15.80 -11.29 -7.22
N GLY A 108 -14.69 -10.58 -7.14
CA GLY A 108 -13.36 -11.19 -7.19
C GLY A 108 -13.09 -12.13 -6.01
N VAL A 109 -13.50 -11.75 -4.78
CA VAL A 109 -13.36 -12.62 -3.60
C VAL A 109 -14.17 -13.90 -3.76
N VAL A 110 -15.45 -13.79 -4.14
CA VAL A 110 -16.31 -14.97 -4.35
C VAL A 110 -15.74 -15.86 -5.46
N ALA A 111 -15.34 -15.27 -6.59
CA ALA A 111 -14.72 -16.02 -7.69
C ALA A 111 -13.46 -16.77 -7.23
N GLY A 112 -12.61 -16.15 -6.40
CA GLY A 112 -11.40 -16.77 -5.86
C GLY A 112 -11.67 -18.06 -5.09
N GLY A 113 -12.80 -18.13 -4.34
CA GLY A 113 -13.21 -19.32 -3.59
C GLY A 113 -13.63 -20.51 -4.47
N PHE A 114 -13.94 -20.28 -5.74
CA PHE A 114 -14.32 -21.32 -6.70
C PHE A 114 -13.24 -21.57 -7.76
N SER A 115 -12.01 -21.15 -7.53
CA SER A 115 -10.91 -21.30 -8.49
C SER A 115 -10.49 -22.77 -8.63
N GLN A 116 -10.58 -23.30 -9.85
CA GLN A 116 -10.18 -24.68 -10.18
C GLN A 116 -8.82 -24.75 -10.91
N ASN A 117 -8.27 -23.62 -11.30
CA ASN A 117 -6.96 -23.50 -11.95
C ASN A 117 -6.33 -22.13 -11.67
N ILE A 118 -5.04 -22.05 -11.90
CA ILE A 118 -4.27 -20.81 -11.63
C ILE A 118 -4.76 -19.62 -12.46
N SER A 119 -5.14 -19.82 -13.72
CA SER A 119 -5.59 -18.71 -14.59
C SER A 119 -6.87 -18.07 -14.05
N PHE A 120 -7.82 -18.89 -13.57
CA PHE A 120 -9.04 -18.40 -12.95
C PHE A 120 -8.76 -17.69 -11.62
N LEU A 121 -7.84 -18.23 -10.80
CA LEU A 121 -7.40 -17.58 -9.56
C LEU A 121 -6.77 -16.23 -9.86
N LEU A 122 -5.86 -16.14 -10.84
CA LEU A 122 -5.25 -14.88 -11.24
C LEU A 122 -6.27 -13.85 -11.75
N ALA A 123 -7.25 -14.29 -12.55
CA ALA A 123 -8.34 -13.42 -12.99
C ALA A 123 -9.15 -12.89 -11.80
N SER A 124 -9.45 -13.74 -10.80
CA SER A 124 -10.12 -13.31 -9.57
C SER A 124 -9.29 -12.28 -8.79
N ARG A 125 -7.96 -12.45 -8.70
CA ARG A 125 -7.03 -11.51 -8.06
C ARG A 125 -6.96 -10.17 -8.80
N VAL A 126 -6.99 -10.18 -10.14
CA VAL A 126 -7.09 -8.96 -10.96
C VAL A 126 -8.36 -8.17 -10.61
N ILE A 127 -9.51 -8.85 -10.53
CA ILE A 127 -10.78 -8.22 -10.15
C ILE A 127 -10.72 -7.68 -8.71
N GLN A 128 -10.15 -8.43 -7.76
CA GLN A 128 -9.96 -7.98 -6.37
C GLN A 128 -9.03 -6.76 -6.28
N GLY A 129 -7.98 -6.68 -7.13
CA GLY A 129 -7.05 -5.56 -7.19
C GLY A 129 -7.73 -4.23 -7.48
N VAL A 130 -8.82 -4.24 -8.27
CA VAL A 130 -9.66 -3.05 -8.48
C VAL A 130 -10.23 -2.54 -7.15
N GLY A 131 -10.60 -3.46 -6.25
CA GLY A 131 -11.16 -3.13 -4.94
C GLY A 131 -10.18 -2.43 -4.01
N LEU A 132 -8.86 -2.67 -4.11
CA LEU A 132 -7.85 -1.98 -3.30
C LEU A 132 -7.82 -0.47 -3.60
N ALA A 133 -8.22 -0.05 -4.80
CA ALA A 133 -8.40 1.36 -5.15
C ALA A 133 -9.56 2.05 -4.38
N ALA A 134 -10.36 1.30 -3.63
CA ALA A 134 -11.34 1.86 -2.69
C ALA A 134 -10.68 2.64 -1.53
N VAL A 135 -9.42 2.33 -1.18
CA VAL A 135 -8.71 2.95 -0.06
C VAL A 135 -8.60 4.48 -0.20
N PRO A 136 -8.08 5.06 -1.30
CA PRO A 136 -8.01 6.51 -1.47
C PRO A 136 -9.40 7.16 -1.55
N VAL A 137 -10.40 6.47 -2.09
CA VAL A 137 -11.78 6.97 -2.15
C VAL A 137 -12.40 7.03 -0.74
N ALA A 138 -12.21 5.98 0.07
CA ALA A 138 -12.66 5.97 1.47
C ALA A 138 -11.96 7.08 2.28
N PHE A 139 -10.67 7.29 2.04
CA PHE A 139 -9.90 8.38 2.65
C PHE A 139 -10.45 9.77 2.28
N SER A 140 -10.87 9.97 1.02
CA SER A 140 -11.52 11.21 0.57
C SER A 140 -12.83 11.46 1.33
N ILE A 141 -13.67 10.42 1.51
CA ILE A 141 -14.91 10.52 2.29
C ILE A 141 -14.63 10.91 3.74
N ILE A 142 -13.59 10.32 4.36
CA ILE A 142 -13.18 10.68 5.72
C ILE A 142 -12.77 12.15 5.78
N ARG A 143 -11.92 12.60 4.86
CA ARG A 143 -11.45 14.00 4.78
C ARG A 143 -12.62 14.97 4.69
N ASP A 144 -13.62 14.66 3.89
CA ASP A 144 -14.76 15.53 3.63
C ASP A 144 -15.81 15.49 4.79
N SER A 145 -15.73 14.46 5.66
CA SER A 145 -16.65 14.25 6.78
C SER A 145 -16.16 14.81 8.12
N PHE A 146 -14.90 15.24 8.20
CA PHE A 146 -14.30 15.73 9.45
C PHE A 146 -13.62 17.09 9.25
N PRO A 147 -13.67 17.98 10.26
CA PRO A 147 -12.98 19.27 10.23
C PRO A 147 -11.47 19.08 10.05
N PRO A 148 -10.78 19.95 9.27
CA PRO A 148 -9.34 19.83 8.99
C PRO A 148 -8.47 19.74 10.23
N GLU A 149 -8.83 20.45 11.31
CA GLU A 149 -8.10 20.48 12.58
C GLU A 149 -8.18 19.15 13.35
N LYS A 150 -9.16 18.31 13.01
CA LYS A 150 -9.46 17.05 13.72
C LYS A 150 -9.25 15.80 12.84
N LEU A 151 -8.66 15.93 11.66
CA LEU A 151 -8.46 14.82 10.73
C LEU A 151 -7.44 13.78 11.23
N SER A 152 -6.50 14.17 12.09
CA SER A 152 -5.42 13.28 12.55
C SER A 152 -5.94 12.00 13.21
N MET A 153 -6.98 12.11 14.04
CA MET A 153 -7.54 10.94 14.73
C MET A 153 -8.32 10.00 13.79
N PRO A 154 -9.27 10.47 12.93
CA PRO A 154 -9.93 9.61 11.95
C PRO A 154 -8.96 8.91 11.00
N VAL A 155 -7.95 9.62 10.52
CA VAL A 155 -6.89 9.05 9.66
C VAL A 155 -6.11 7.97 10.41
N GLY A 156 -5.76 8.21 11.67
CA GLY A 156 -5.09 7.23 12.51
C GLY A 156 -5.92 5.96 12.71
N VAL A 157 -7.22 6.10 13.03
CA VAL A 157 -8.14 4.95 13.18
C VAL A 157 -8.27 4.15 11.88
N PHE A 158 -8.45 4.85 10.76
CA PHE A 158 -8.54 4.23 9.44
C PHE A 158 -7.26 3.46 9.08
N SER A 159 -6.07 4.08 9.28
CA SER A 159 -4.79 3.42 9.01
C SER A 159 -4.53 2.23 9.96
N SER A 160 -4.93 2.33 11.24
CA SER A 160 -4.81 1.22 12.19
C SER A 160 -5.67 0.03 11.81
N ALA A 161 -6.82 0.26 11.15
CA ALA A 161 -7.67 -0.82 10.64
C ALA A 161 -6.96 -1.65 9.56
N ALA A 162 -6.09 -1.03 8.75
CA ALA A 162 -5.27 -1.76 7.78
C ALA A 162 -4.34 -2.76 8.47
N SER A 163 -3.54 -2.29 9.42
CA SER A 163 -2.61 -3.14 10.15
C SER A 163 -3.33 -4.20 10.99
N GLY A 164 -4.45 -3.83 11.65
CA GLY A 164 -5.29 -4.77 12.39
C GLY A 164 -5.86 -5.87 11.48
N GLY A 165 -6.36 -5.49 10.32
CA GLY A 165 -6.86 -6.44 9.30
C GLY A 165 -5.77 -7.41 8.86
N SER A 166 -4.56 -6.93 8.62
CA SER A 166 -3.43 -7.75 8.21
C SER A 166 -3.01 -8.76 9.30
N VAL A 167 -2.95 -8.35 10.58
CA VAL A 167 -2.62 -9.27 11.69
C VAL A 167 -3.68 -10.35 11.84
N VAL A 168 -4.95 -9.95 11.86
CA VAL A 168 -6.08 -10.88 12.03
C VAL A 168 -6.18 -11.81 10.82
N GLY A 169 -5.96 -11.27 9.60
CA GLY A 169 -5.97 -12.03 8.34
C GLY A 169 -4.91 -13.12 8.33
N LEU A 170 -3.69 -12.82 8.75
CA LEU A 170 -2.61 -13.81 8.80
C LEU A 170 -2.96 -14.97 9.74
N LEU A 171 -3.39 -14.69 10.99
CA LEU A 171 -3.65 -15.71 12.00
C LEU A 171 -4.88 -16.56 11.68
N ILE A 172 -6.01 -15.88 11.37
CA ILE A 172 -7.25 -16.59 11.05
C ILE A 172 -7.09 -17.30 9.71
N GLY A 173 -6.44 -16.66 8.72
CA GLY A 173 -6.16 -17.27 7.42
C GLY A 173 -5.37 -18.56 7.55
N ALA A 174 -4.27 -18.56 8.31
CA ALA A 174 -3.47 -19.76 8.56
C ALA A 174 -4.29 -20.88 9.20
N SER A 175 -5.14 -20.57 10.18
CA SER A 175 -6.02 -21.55 10.83
C SER A 175 -7.08 -22.11 9.88
N ILE A 176 -7.66 -21.27 9.00
CA ILE A 176 -8.62 -21.72 7.99
C ILE A 176 -7.94 -22.63 6.97
N ILE A 177 -6.75 -22.26 6.48
CA ILE A 177 -5.99 -23.03 5.49
C ILE A 177 -5.69 -24.43 6.05
N GLN A 178 -5.21 -24.50 7.29
CA GLN A 178 -4.83 -25.78 7.91
C GLN A 178 -6.01 -26.73 8.10
N ASN A 179 -7.22 -26.22 8.37
CA ASN A 179 -8.37 -27.05 8.71
C ASN A 179 -9.37 -27.26 7.53
N PHE A 180 -9.45 -26.30 6.60
CA PHE A 180 -10.47 -26.25 5.55
C PHE A 180 -9.91 -26.03 4.15
N GLY A 181 -8.58 -25.88 4.02
CA GLY A 181 -7.92 -25.57 2.75
C GLY A 181 -8.01 -24.09 2.36
N TRP A 182 -7.22 -23.70 1.36
CA TRP A 182 -7.08 -22.30 0.98
C TRP A 182 -8.33 -21.69 0.32
N HIS A 183 -9.15 -22.46 -0.38
CA HIS A 183 -10.41 -21.99 -0.96
C HIS A 183 -11.35 -21.41 0.11
N ALA A 184 -11.37 -22.05 1.28
CA ALA A 184 -12.21 -21.62 2.39
C ALA A 184 -11.87 -20.22 2.89
N THR A 185 -10.64 -19.72 2.71
CA THR A 185 -10.27 -18.36 3.10
C THR A 185 -11.08 -17.31 2.35
N PHE A 186 -11.27 -17.50 1.04
CA PHE A 186 -12.10 -16.60 0.22
C PHE A 186 -13.58 -16.68 0.63
N LEU A 187 -14.10 -17.88 0.84
CA LEU A 187 -15.49 -18.07 1.23
C LEU A 187 -15.78 -17.54 2.64
N PHE A 188 -14.80 -17.58 3.53
CA PHE A 188 -14.91 -17.03 4.88
C PHE A 188 -15.03 -15.50 4.89
N ILE A 189 -14.22 -14.79 4.08
CA ILE A 189 -14.23 -13.34 4.04
C ILE A 189 -15.36 -12.77 3.17
N ALA A 190 -15.91 -13.55 2.24
CA ALA A 190 -16.95 -13.09 1.31
C ALA A 190 -18.19 -12.53 2.03
N PRO A 191 -18.77 -13.19 3.05
CA PRO A 191 -19.92 -12.63 3.80
C PRO A 191 -19.59 -11.28 4.44
N ALA A 192 -18.41 -11.14 5.04
CA ALA A 192 -17.99 -9.88 5.66
C ALA A 192 -17.85 -8.77 4.62
N ALA A 193 -17.27 -9.07 3.45
CA ALA A 193 -17.15 -8.13 2.35
C ALA A 193 -18.53 -7.69 1.80
N VAL A 194 -19.48 -8.62 1.66
CA VAL A 194 -20.86 -8.33 1.26
C VAL A 194 -21.55 -7.45 2.28
N ILE A 195 -21.47 -7.79 3.58
CA ILE A 195 -22.09 -7.02 4.66
C ILE A 195 -21.55 -5.59 4.67
N VAL A 196 -20.23 -5.40 4.63
CA VAL A 196 -19.61 -4.08 4.62
C VAL A 196 -20.05 -3.29 3.38
N THR A 197 -20.06 -3.90 2.19
CA THR A 197 -20.52 -3.25 0.96
C THR A 197 -22.00 -2.83 1.06
N PHE A 198 -22.86 -3.70 1.59
CA PHE A 198 -24.26 -3.37 1.83
C PHE A 198 -24.43 -2.23 2.84
N MET A 199 -23.68 -2.25 3.95
CA MET A 199 -23.71 -1.17 4.93
C MET A 199 -23.24 0.16 4.34
N ILE A 200 -22.22 0.17 3.49
CA ILE A 200 -21.79 1.36 2.73
C ILE A 200 -22.91 1.86 1.83
N ALA A 201 -23.57 0.97 1.09
CA ALA A 201 -24.69 1.34 0.23
C ALA A 201 -25.83 2.02 1.01
N ARG A 202 -26.12 1.49 2.20
CA ARG A 202 -27.27 1.94 3.01
C ARG A 202 -26.98 3.19 3.83
N PHE A 203 -25.79 3.32 4.40
CA PHE A 203 -25.51 4.30 5.45
C PHE A 203 -24.54 5.41 5.05
N VAL A 204 -23.70 5.26 4.03
CA VAL A 204 -22.87 6.37 3.56
C VAL A 204 -23.75 7.37 2.83
N PRO A 205 -23.73 8.68 3.21
CA PRO A 205 -24.52 9.70 2.54
C PRO A 205 -24.13 9.85 1.06
N THR A 206 -25.09 10.26 0.23
CA THR A 206 -24.80 10.65 -1.17
C THR A 206 -24.10 12.01 -1.19
N ASP A 207 -23.26 12.24 -2.19
CA ASP A 207 -22.43 13.45 -2.32
C ASP A 207 -23.29 14.74 -2.36
N ASP A 208 -24.53 14.68 -2.88
CA ASP A 208 -25.46 15.81 -2.85
C ASP A 208 -25.77 16.29 -1.43
N LYS A 209 -25.87 15.37 -0.47
CA LYS A 209 -26.09 15.72 0.95
C LYS A 209 -24.85 16.32 1.60
N PHE A 210 -23.65 15.86 1.21
CA PHE A 210 -22.40 16.47 1.67
C PHE A 210 -22.24 17.90 1.15
N GLN A 211 -22.60 18.14 -0.12
CA GLN A 211 -22.54 19.47 -0.71
C GLN A 211 -23.55 20.43 -0.08
N GLN A 212 -24.76 19.97 0.20
CA GLN A 212 -25.75 20.76 0.94
C GLN A 212 -25.27 21.12 2.34
N GLN A 213 -24.69 20.16 3.09
CA GLN A 213 -24.16 20.44 4.43
C GLN A 213 -22.96 21.41 4.42
N GLN A 214 -22.07 21.32 3.44
CA GLN A 214 -20.99 22.28 3.26
C GLN A 214 -21.53 23.66 2.84
N GLN A 215 -22.53 23.70 1.98
CA GLN A 215 -23.17 24.93 1.54
C GLN A 215 -23.92 25.62 2.69
N ASP A 216 -24.60 24.87 3.55
CA ASP A 216 -25.26 25.38 4.74
C ASP A 216 -24.26 25.90 5.79
N GLN A 217 -23.12 25.21 5.98
CA GLN A 217 -22.03 25.68 6.84
C GLN A 217 -21.32 26.92 6.26
N HIS A 218 -21.13 26.98 4.96
CA HIS A 218 -20.61 28.18 4.28
C HIS A 218 -21.59 29.33 4.29
N LEU A 219 -22.88 29.10 4.16
CA LEU A 219 -23.90 30.13 4.29
C LEU A 219 -23.96 30.70 5.71
N GLN A 220 -23.81 29.87 6.73
CA GLN A 220 -23.71 30.33 8.11
C GLN A 220 -22.41 31.09 8.42
N SER A 221 -21.32 30.79 7.72
CA SER A 221 -20.04 31.51 7.88
C SER A 221 -19.89 32.72 6.94
N SER A 222 -20.61 32.77 5.82
CA SER A 222 -20.51 33.82 4.81
C SER A 222 -21.51 34.96 4.99
N VAL A 223 -22.34 34.97 6.04
CA VAL A 223 -23.08 36.16 6.46
C VAL A 223 -22.12 37.33 6.80
N ASN A 224 -20.80 37.07 6.92
CA ASN A 224 -19.80 38.07 7.26
C ASN A 224 -18.77 38.46 6.19
N ASN A 225 -18.74 37.86 4.99
CA ASN A 225 -17.82 38.32 3.95
C ASN A 225 -18.32 38.03 2.52
N ASN A 226 -18.56 39.13 1.80
CA ASN A 226 -18.90 39.18 0.38
C ASN A 226 -17.78 38.60 -0.53
N THR A 227 -18.22 37.90 -1.56
CA THR A 227 -17.55 37.72 -2.85
C THR A 227 -16.48 36.62 -2.98
N ILE A 228 -16.89 35.42 -3.37
CA ILE A 228 -16.11 34.56 -4.28
C ILE A 228 -17.06 33.90 -5.27
N SER A 229 -16.75 34.05 -6.56
CA SER A 229 -17.58 33.72 -7.72
C SER A 229 -17.82 32.21 -7.87
N LYS A 230 -19.09 31.82 -7.97
CA LYS A 230 -19.60 30.47 -8.24
C LYS A 230 -19.05 29.80 -9.54
N LYS A 231 -18.40 30.56 -10.40
CA LYS A 231 -17.99 30.11 -11.74
C LYS A 231 -16.70 29.29 -11.77
N GLN A 232 -15.80 29.43 -10.77
CA GLN A 232 -14.51 28.71 -10.74
C GLN A 232 -14.61 27.27 -10.20
N VAL A 233 -15.66 26.93 -9.44
CA VAL A 233 -15.82 25.58 -8.84
C VAL A 233 -16.41 24.58 -9.85
N ILE A 234 -17.12 25.02 -10.86
CA ILE A 234 -17.85 24.17 -11.82
C ILE A 234 -16.94 23.66 -12.95
N ASP A 235 -15.89 24.39 -13.30
CA ASP A 235 -15.03 24.05 -14.44
C ASP A 235 -14.02 22.91 -14.16
N HIS A 236 -13.76 22.59 -12.86
CA HIS A 236 -12.89 21.47 -12.49
C HIS A 236 -13.55 20.08 -12.61
N ARG A 237 -14.87 20.01 -12.76
CA ARG A 237 -15.65 18.75 -12.79
C ARG A 237 -15.69 18.01 -14.13
N LYS A 238 -15.23 18.61 -15.22
CA LYS A 238 -15.26 18.00 -16.56
C LYS A 238 -13.89 17.43 -17.01
N SER A 239 -13.01 17.09 -16.11
CA SER A 239 -11.72 16.50 -16.49
C SER A 239 -11.87 15.02 -16.84
N MET A 240 -11.71 14.68 -18.11
CA MET A 240 -11.68 13.28 -18.56
C MET A 240 -10.52 12.53 -17.90
N VAL A 241 -10.79 11.29 -17.45
CA VAL A 241 -9.74 10.37 -16.95
C VAL A 241 -8.76 10.07 -18.08
N ASP A 242 -7.47 10.11 -17.83
CA ASP A 242 -6.46 9.70 -18.80
C ASP A 242 -6.38 8.17 -18.91
N ILE A 243 -7.36 7.60 -19.61
CA ILE A 243 -7.43 6.15 -19.83
C ILE A 243 -6.22 5.67 -20.66
N LYS A 244 -5.71 6.49 -21.58
CA LYS A 244 -4.56 6.13 -22.43
C LYS A 244 -3.29 6.03 -21.61
N GLY A 245 -3.04 7.00 -20.72
CA GLY A 245 -1.94 6.94 -19.76
C GLY A 245 -2.06 5.73 -18.81
N ALA A 246 -3.27 5.43 -18.31
CA ALA A 246 -3.52 4.27 -17.47
C ALA A 246 -3.20 2.94 -18.17
N ILE A 247 -3.63 2.77 -19.43
CA ILE A 247 -3.34 1.57 -20.23
C ILE A 247 -1.83 1.46 -20.49
N ALA A 248 -1.17 2.55 -20.87
CA ALA A 248 0.26 2.56 -21.12
C ALA A 248 1.07 2.23 -19.86
N LEU A 249 0.68 2.77 -18.70
CA LEU A 249 1.30 2.45 -17.41
C LEU A 249 1.11 0.98 -17.04
N SER A 250 -0.12 0.46 -17.19
CA SER A 250 -0.42 -0.97 -16.96
C SER A 250 0.43 -1.85 -17.85
N ALA A 251 0.50 -1.55 -19.14
CA ALA A 251 1.32 -2.30 -20.10
C ALA A 251 2.81 -2.26 -19.72
N THR A 252 3.32 -1.09 -19.28
CA THR A 252 4.71 -0.94 -18.83
C THR A 252 5.02 -1.88 -17.67
N ILE A 253 4.20 -1.84 -16.60
CA ILE A 253 4.45 -2.62 -15.39
C ILE A 253 4.28 -4.12 -15.68
N THR A 254 3.20 -4.49 -16.36
CA THR A 254 2.92 -5.89 -16.70
C THR A 254 4.01 -6.49 -17.57
N SER A 255 4.44 -5.79 -18.65
CA SER A 255 5.51 -6.26 -19.51
C SER A 255 6.84 -6.37 -18.76
N PHE A 256 7.14 -5.45 -17.84
CA PHE A 256 8.34 -5.52 -17.01
C PHE A 256 8.34 -6.77 -16.12
N LEU A 257 7.21 -7.08 -15.47
CA LEU A 257 7.11 -8.26 -14.61
C LEU A 257 7.10 -9.57 -15.40
N ILE A 258 6.47 -9.57 -16.59
CA ILE A 258 6.58 -10.69 -17.54
C ILE A 258 8.05 -10.93 -17.91
N ALA A 259 8.80 -9.86 -18.24
CA ALA A 259 10.21 -9.97 -18.55
C ALA A 259 11.01 -10.61 -17.40
N LEU A 260 10.77 -10.19 -16.15
CA LEU A 260 11.41 -10.79 -14.97
C LEU A 260 11.06 -12.27 -14.83
N THR A 261 9.79 -12.66 -15.06
CA THR A 261 9.34 -14.04 -14.95
C THR A 261 9.97 -14.94 -16.02
N PHE A 262 10.20 -14.45 -17.25
CA PHE A 262 10.76 -15.23 -18.34
C PHE A 262 12.29 -15.26 -18.40
N ILE A 263 12.99 -14.37 -17.71
CA ILE A 263 14.44 -14.53 -17.46
C ILE A 263 14.74 -15.87 -16.77
N GLU A 264 13.79 -16.36 -16.01
CA GLU A 264 13.85 -17.52 -15.15
C GLU A 264 13.72 -18.86 -15.90
N ASN A 265 12.90 -18.95 -16.96
CA ASN A 265 12.56 -20.21 -17.64
C ASN A 265 13.64 -20.69 -18.62
N SER A 266 14.92 -20.61 -18.25
CA SER A 266 16.07 -20.87 -19.12
C SER A 266 16.28 -22.34 -19.53
N ASN A 267 15.43 -23.28 -19.12
CA ASN A 267 15.53 -24.69 -19.51
C ASN A 267 15.13 -24.99 -20.97
N SER A 268 14.50 -24.00 -21.65
CA SER A 268 14.31 -23.96 -23.10
C SER A 268 14.97 -22.66 -23.63
N LEU A 269 16.30 -22.66 -23.63
CA LEU A 269 17.18 -21.49 -23.66
C LEU A 269 16.89 -20.43 -24.75
N GLU A 270 16.42 -20.80 -25.93
CA GLU A 270 16.25 -19.81 -27.02
C GLU A 270 14.93 -19.04 -26.93
N ASN A 271 13.83 -19.70 -26.56
CA ASN A 271 12.51 -19.06 -26.55
C ASN A 271 12.27 -18.18 -25.32
N SER A 272 12.72 -18.59 -24.14
CA SER A 272 12.47 -17.84 -22.88
C SER A 272 13.25 -16.54 -22.83
N MET A 273 14.52 -16.56 -23.26
CA MET A 273 15.35 -15.37 -23.29
C MET A 273 14.86 -14.34 -24.34
N SER A 274 14.32 -14.85 -25.45
CA SER A 274 13.68 -14.01 -26.47
C SER A 274 12.39 -13.35 -25.94
N ILE A 275 11.55 -14.09 -25.21
CA ILE A 275 10.32 -13.54 -24.59
C ILE A 275 10.68 -12.49 -23.53
N ALA A 276 11.68 -12.75 -22.70
CA ALA A 276 12.17 -11.80 -21.71
C ALA A 276 12.66 -10.51 -22.38
N ALA A 277 13.51 -10.62 -23.40
CA ALA A 277 14.03 -9.47 -24.15
C ALA A 277 12.91 -8.68 -24.84
N ILE A 278 11.97 -9.35 -25.51
CA ILE A 278 10.82 -8.72 -26.15
C ILE A 278 9.96 -8.00 -25.10
N SER A 279 9.74 -8.61 -23.96
CA SER A 279 8.95 -8.02 -22.87
C SER A 279 9.65 -6.81 -22.23
N PHE A 280 10.98 -6.82 -22.09
CA PHE A 280 11.74 -5.62 -21.68
C PHE A 280 11.64 -4.49 -22.70
N ILE A 281 11.76 -4.81 -23.98
CA ILE A 281 11.61 -3.82 -25.06
C ILE A 281 10.20 -3.26 -25.07
N ALA A 282 9.18 -4.12 -24.93
CA ALA A 282 7.79 -3.70 -24.83
C ALA A 282 7.53 -2.80 -23.61
N SER A 283 8.12 -3.12 -22.46
CA SER A 283 8.05 -2.30 -21.25
C SER A 283 8.70 -0.93 -21.47
N ALA A 284 9.91 -0.89 -22.03
CA ALA A 284 10.60 0.35 -22.34
C ALA A 284 9.83 1.21 -23.35
N ALA A 285 9.31 0.61 -24.42
CA ALA A 285 8.50 1.29 -25.43
C ALA A 285 7.21 1.84 -24.83
N SER A 286 6.51 1.05 -24.00
CA SER A 286 5.29 1.47 -23.32
C SER A 286 5.56 2.58 -22.30
N LEU A 287 6.69 2.55 -21.59
CA LEU A 287 7.11 3.63 -20.68
C LEU A 287 7.35 4.94 -21.43
N ILE A 288 8.06 4.88 -22.57
CA ILE A 288 8.29 6.04 -23.42
C ILE A 288 6.96 6.59 -23.91
N PHE A 289 6.05 5.72 -24.36
CA PHE A 289 4.72 6.09 -24.81
C PHE A 289 3.87 6.70 -23.69
N PHE A 290 3.94 6.14 -22.49
CA PHE A 290 3.32 6.69 -21.28
C PHE A 290 3.81 8.11 -21.00
N ILE A 291 5.15 8.34 -20.97
CA ILE A 291 5.73 9.66 -20.75
C ILE A 291 5.30 10.65 -21.86
N PHE A 292 5.17 10.19 -23.10
CA PHE A 292 4.72 11.01 -24.20
C PHE A 292 3.24 11.42 -24.07
N ILE A 293 2.37 10.49 -23.64
CA ILE A 293 0.96 10.77 -23.34
C ILE A 293 0.86 11.79 -22.21
N GLU A 294 1.55 11.52 -21.07
CA GLU A 294 1.51 12.39 -19.90
C GLU A 294 1.95 13.82 -20.18
N LYS A 295 2.96 14.02 -21.05
CA LYS A 295 3.41 15.35 -21.48
C LYS A 295 2.39 16.09 -22.35
N ARG A 296 1.49 15.38 -23.03
CA ARG A 296 0.49 15.97 -23.94
C ARG A 296 -0.90 16.08 -23.32
N THR A 297 -1.16 15.34 -22.26
CA THR A 297 -2.46 15.32 -21.59
C THR A 297 -2.60 16.55 -20.70
N LYS A 298 -3.74 17.25 -20.83
CA LYS A 298 -4.04 18.44 -20.00
C LYS A 298 -4.19 18.11 -18.52
N MET A 299 -4.57 16.88 -18.19
CA MET A 299 -4.74 16.38 -16.83
C MET A 299 -4.10 15.00 -16.71
N PRO A 300 -2.76 14.95 -16.56
CA PRO A 300 -2.01 13.70 -16.48
C PRO A 300 -2.37 12.87 -15.25
N LEU A 301 -2.15 11.54 -15.31
CA LEU A 301 -2.21 10.64 -14.16
C LEU A 301 -1.11 10.94 -13.16
N ILE A 302 0.08 11.18 -13.70
CA ILE A 302 1.29 11.52 -12.95
C ILE A 302 1.78 12.88 -13.43
N ASP A 303 1.66 13.90 -12.60
CA ASP A 303 2.24 15.19 -12.92
C ASP A 303 3.78 15.09 -12.85
N LEU A 304 4.41 15.05 -14.02
CA LEU A 304 5.86 14.93 -14.17
C LEU A 304 6.64 16.10 -13.51
N TRP A 305 5.99 17.23 -13.27
CA TRP A 305 6.58 18.33 -12.53
C TRP A 305 6.77 17.99 -11.05
N LEU A 306 5.81 17.27 -10.44
CA LEU A 306 5.95 16.80 -9.06
C LEU A 306 7.12 15.83 -8.90
N LEU A 307 7.37 14.99 -9.92
CA LEU A 307 8.52 14.08 -9.91
C LEU A 307 9.87 14.83 -9.96
N LYS A 308 9.91 16.07 -10.46
CA LYS A 308 11.13 16.88 -10.51
C LYS A 308 11.43 17.64 -9.19
N GLN A 309 10.49 17.62 -8.25
CA GLN A 309 10.68 18.30 -6.96
C GLN A 309 11.83 17.66 -6.16
N ARG A 310 12.71 18.50 -5.61
CA ARG A 310 13.97 18.10 -4.94
C ARG A 310 13.79 17.09 -3.79
N ILE A 311 12.66 17.17 -3.08
CA ILE A 311 12.34 16.28 -1.95
C ILE A 311 11.46 15.12 -2.42
N LEU A 312 10.49 15.36 -3.30
CA LEU A 312 9.52 14.35 -3.71
C LEU A 312 10.15 13.24 -4.56
N LEU A 313 11.03 13.56 -5.50
CA LEU A 313 11.66 12.54 -6.36
C LEU A 313 12.39 11.45 -5.56
N PRO A 314 13.36 11.77 -4.67
CA PRO A 314 14.01 10.73 -3.89
C PRO A 314 13.03 10.03 -2.93
N THR A 315 12.01 10.72 -2.41
CA THR A 315 10.98 10.11 -1.58
C THR A 315 10.16 9.07 -2.36
N TYR A 316 9.80 9.35 -3.61
CA TYR A 316 9.11 8.42 -4.49
C TYR A 316 9.96 7.21 -4.87
N ILE A 317 11.25 7.40 -5.15
CA ILE A 317 12.20 6.30 -5.39
C ILE A 317 12.27 5.40 -4.14
N MET A 318 12.37 6.00 -2.96
CA MET A 318 12.39 5.25 -1.70
C MET A 318 11.07 4.51 -1.44
N MET A 319 9.91 5.03 -1.90
CA MET A 319 8.62 4.32 -1.83
C MET A 319 8.64 3.02 -2.63
N ILE A 320 9.18 3.06 -3.86
CA ILE A 320 9.33 1.84 -4.68
C ILE A 320 10.26 0.86 -3.96
N ILE A 321 11.43 1.31 -3.55
CA ILE A 321 12.44 0.48 -2.88
C ILE A 321 11.87 -0.18 -1.62
N THR A 322 11.25 0.61 -0.74
CA THR A 322 10.67 0.10 0.51
C THR A 322 9.53 -0.88 0.26
N GLY A 323 8.64 -0.59 -0.71
CA GLY A 323 7.58 -1.50 -1.14
C GLY A 323 8.14 -2.81 -1.66
N THR A 324 9.19 -2.76 -2.50
CA THR A 324 9.87 -3.95 -3.02
C THR A 324 10.48 -4.76 -1.87
N THR A 325 11.17 -4.12 -0.93
CA THR A 325 11.81 -4.81 0.21
C THR A 325 10.78 -5.54 1.08
N ILE A 326 9.66 -4.89 1.42
CA ILE A 326 8.60 -5.50 2.22
C ILE A 326 8.08 -6.78 1.54
N PHE A 327 7.69 -6.69 0.28
CA PHE A 327 7.08 -7.80 -0.44
C PHE A 327 8.09 -8.80 -1.03
N LEU A 328 9.38 -8.47 -1.04
CA LEU A 328 10.46 -9.40 -1.31
C LEU A 328 10.70 -10.33 -0.12
N VAL A 329 10.75 -9.79 1.09
CA VAL A 329 11.08 -10.55 2.31
C VAL A 329 9.85 -11.25 2.89
N TYR A 330 8.75 -10.52 3.08
CA TYR A 330 7.62 -10.99 3.87
C TYR A 330 6.96 -12.29 3.34
N PRO A 331 6.60 -12.42 2.04
CA PRO A 331 6.06 -13.67 1.50
C PRO A 331 7.11 -14.80 1.44
N THR A 332 8.39 -14.44 1.26
CA THR A 332 9.50 -15.41 1.20
C THR A 332 9.64 -16.22 2.49
N ILE A 333 9.35 -15.60 3.65
CA ILE A 333 9.42 -16.29 4.94
C ILE A 333 8.42 -17.45 5.02
N VAL A 334 7.25 -17.32 4.41
CA VAL A 334 6.29 -18.43 4.34
C VAL A 334 6.91 -19.63 3.63
N GLN A 335 7.59 -19.39 2.50
CA GLN A 335 8.26 -20.45 1.76
C GLN A 335 9.39 -21.08 2.56
N LEU A 336 10.21 -20.26 3.23
CA LEU A 336 11.29 -20.77 4.10
C LEU A 336 10.74 -21.65 5.23
N VAL A 337 9.64 -21.25 5.87
CA VAL A 337 9.05 -22.00 6.99
C VAL A 337 8.38 -23.28 6.50
N ARG A 338 7.69 -23.24 5.35
CA ARG A 338 6.84 -24.32 4.86
C ARG A 338 7.54 -25.32 3.95
N SER A 339 8.67 -24.95 3.33
CA SER A 339 9.45 -25.88 2.51
C SER A 339 9.96 -27.03 3.35
N PRO A 340 9.95 -28.28 2.83
CA PRO A 340 10.45 -29.44 3.56
C PRO A 340 11.96 -29.34 3.80
N GLN A 341 12.47 -30.04 4.80
CA GLN A 341 13.91 -30.13 5.05
C GLN A 341 14.59 -30.90 3.92
N PRO A 342 15.79 -30.51 3.48
CA PRO A 342 16.66 -29.45 4.02
C PRO A 342 16.43 -28.06 3.40
N ALA A 343 15.41 -27.89 2.53
CA ALA A 343 15.12 -26.64 1.85
C ALA A 343 14.54 -25.56 2.78
N GLY A 344 13.83 -25.97 3.83
CA GLY A 344 13.21 -25.09 4.83
C GLY A 344 12.98 -25.81 6.15
N PHE A 345 11.97 -25.36 6.90
CA PHE A 345 11.72 -25.90 8.27
C PHE A 345 10.72 -27.06 8.29
N GLY A 346 9.97 -27.32 7.20
CA GLY A 346 8.90 -28.32 7.17
C GLY A 346 7.70 -27.97 8.06
N GLY A 347 7.50 -26.69 8.35
CA GLY A 347 6.41 -26.21 9.22
C GLY A 347 5.06 -26.16 8.52
N ASP A 348 3.98 -26.06 9.30
CA ASP A 348 2.63 -25.85 8.81
C ASP A 348 2.26 -24.37 8.63
N ALA A 349 1.04 -24.10 8.16
CA ALA A 349 0.55 -22.73 7.91
C ALA A 349 0.50 -21.90 9.20
N VAL A 350 0.12 -22.52 10.31
CA VAL A 350 0.00 -21.85 11.61
C VAL A 350 1.40 -21.49 12.16
N TYR A 351 2.37 -22.38 12.01
CA TYR A 351 3.76 -22.08 12.40
C TYR A 351 4.33 -20.93 11.56
N ALA A 352 4.07 -20.90 10.25
CA ALA A 352 4.47 -19.77 9.40
C ALA A 352 3.86 -18.44 9.86
N ALA A 353 2.57 -18.45 10.26
CA ALA A 353 1.91 -17.28 10.81
C ALA A 353 2.53 -16.83 12.14
N TYR A 354 2.87 -17.75 13.05
CA TYR A 354 3.54 -17.42 14.31
C TYR A 354 4.92 -16.81 14.10
N VAL A 355 5.70 -17.30 13.14
CA VAL A 355 7.02 -16.73 12.81
C VAL A 355 6.89 -15.30 12.29
N GLN A 356 5.83 -15.00 11.54
CA GLN A 356 5.59 -13.67 10.95
C GLN A 356 4.83 -12.70 11.86
N LEU A 357 4.12 -13.20 12.87
CA LEU A 357 3.29 -12.38 13.76
C LEU A 357 4.04 -11.22 14.43
N PRO A 358 5.26 -11.40 14.98
CA PRO A 358 6.02 -10.31 15.60
C PRO A 358 6.32 -9.17 14.62
N PHE A 359 6.61 -9.50 13.35
CA PHE A 359 6.79 -8.48 12.30
C PHE A 359 5.57 -7.57 12.21
N MET A 360 4.37 -8.12 12.09
CA MET A 360 3.15 -7.33 11.92
C MET A 360 2.81 -6.49 13.15
N LEU A 361 2.92 -7.08 14.35
CA LEU A 361 2.64 -6.36 15.59
C LEU A 361 3.61 -5.21 15.81
N VAL A 362 4.90 -5.46 15.60
CA VAL A 362 5.94 -4.43 15.77
C VAL A 362 5.84 -3.37 14.69
N PHE A 363 5.53 -3.74 13.45
CA PHE A 363 5.26 -2.78 12.37
C PHE A 363 4.10 -1.84 12.73
N LEU A 364 3.00 -2.36 13.26
CA LEU A 364 1.85 -1.57 13.73
C LEU A 364 2.25 -0.58 14.85
N ILE A 365 2.99 -1.06 15.85
CA ILE A 365 3.41 -0.22 16.99
C ILE A 365 4.37 0.88 16.52
N PHE A 366 5.39 0.54 15.74
CA PHE A 366 6.40 1.50 15.29
C PHE A 366 5.89 2.45 14.21
N SER A 367 4.95 2.07 13.38
CA SER A 367 4.31 3.00 12.44
C SER A 367 3.60 4.13 13.20
N THR A 368 2.92 3.83 14.30
CA THR A 368 2.29 4.83 15.17
C THR A 368 3.34 5.69 15.91
N LEU A 369 4.36 5.04 16.48
CA LEU A 369 5.45 5.71 17.21
C LEU A 369 6.28 6.64 16.31
N THR A 370 6.41 6.32 15.03
CA THR A 370 7.15 7.13 14.06
C THR A 370 6.59 8.55 13.96
N SER A 371 5.29 8.74 14.05
CA SER A 371 4.67 10.07 14.02
C SER A 371 5.16 10.95 15.19
N TYR A 372 5.34 10.35 16.36
CA TYR A 372 5.95 11.03 17.52
C TYR A 372 7.44 11.29 17.31
N LEU A 373 8.19 10.35 16.75
CA LEU A 373 9.62 10.52 16.45
C LEU A 373 9.85 11.63 15.42
N ILE A 374 8.98 11.76 14.41
CA ILE A 374 9.04 12.85 13.43
C ILE A 374 8.95 14.23 14.09
N SER A 375 8.10 14.37 15.12
CA SER A 375 7.96 15.65 15.83
C SER A 375 9.21 16.02 16.64
N LYS A 376 10.00 15.05 17.11
CA LYS A 376 11.24 15.26 17.88
C LYS A 376 12.50 15.31 17.03
N LEU A 377 12.63 14.42 16.06
CA LEU A 377 13.86 14.22 15.28
C LEU A 377 13.81 14.89 13.90
N GLY A 378 12.65 15.44 13.53
CA GLY A 378 12.39 15.96 12.19
C GLY A 378 12.01 14.88 11.18
N LYS A 379 11.57 15.30 9.99
CA LYS A 379 10.90 14.47 9.00
C LYS A 379 11.79 13.43 8.30
N ILE A 380 13.11 13.69 8.20
CA ILE A 380 14.05 12.86 7.44
C ILE A 380 14.78 11.86 8.35
N MET A 381 15.01 12.19 9.63
CA MET A 381 15.80 11.34 10.51
C MET A 381 15.22 9.92 10.70
N PRO A 382 13.89 9.74 10.82
CA PRO A 382 13.31 8.40 10.89
C PRO A 382 13.56 7.53 9.67
N THR A 383 13.68 8.10 8.44
CA THR A 383 14.06 7.33 7.24
C THR A 383 15.51 6.85 7.30
N VAL A 384 16.42 7.64 7.86
CA VAL A 384 17.83 7.28 8.05
C VAL A 384 17.95 6.15 9.09
N LEU A 385 17.30 6.31 10.25
CA LEU A 385 17.29 5.30 11.30
C LEU A 385 16.61 4.01 10.81
N GLY A 386 15.47 4.16 10.12
CA GLY A 386 14.72 3.04 9.56
C GLY A 386 15.55 2.24 8.57
N GLY A 387 16.22 2.89 7.61
CA GLY A 387 17.11 2.22 6.65
C GLY A 387 18.26 1.47 7.33
N ALA A 388 18.91 2.08 8.32
CA ALA A 388 20.01 1.44 9.05
C ALA A 388 19.54 0.21 9.86
N ILE A 389 18.37 0.31 10.51
CA ILE A 389 17.78 -0.80 11.29
C ILE A 389 17.33 -1.93 10.34
N SER A 390 16.69 -1.61 9.19
CA SER A 390 16.30 -2.62 8.20
C SER A 390 17.51 -3.42 7.71
N ILE A 391 18.59 -2.73 7.35
CA ILE A 391 19.84 -3.39 6.91
C ILE A 391 20.36 -4.35 7.99
N ALA A 392 20.36 -3.94 9.25
CA ALA A 392 20.82 -4.81 10.35
C ALA A 392 19.97 -6.09 10.46
N GLY A 393 18.64 -5.98 10.34
CA GLY A 393 17.75 -7.14 10.37
C GLY A 393 17.88 -8.03 9.13
N GLU A 394 18.10 -7.44 7.94
CA GLU A 394 18.27 -8.18 6.68
C GLU A 394 19.62 -8.91 6.62
N ILE A 395 20.70 -8.30 7.13
CA ILE A 395 21.98 -8.99 7.35
C ILE A 395 21.80 -10.07 8.40
N GLY A 396 21.03 -9.81 9.46
CA GLY A 396 20.66 -10.81 10.45
C GLY A 396 19.98 -12.03 9.83
N LEU A 397 19.00 -11.83 8.91
CA LEU A 397 18.39 -12.92 8.15
C LEU A 397 19.39 -13.65 7.27
N LEU A 398 20.29 -12.93 6.60
CA LEU A 398 21.32 -13.54 5.77
C LEU A 398 22.25 -14.48 6.55
N MET A 399 22.57 -14.15 7.79
CA MET A 399 23.52 -14.89 8.62
C MET A 399 22.83 -15.87 9.59
N LEU A 400 21.63 -15.54 10.08
CA LEU A 400 20.97 -16.19 11.21
C LEU A 400 19.51 -16.51 10.87
N HIS A 401 19.26 -17.47 9.98
CA HIS A 401 17.91 -17.93 9.61
C HIS A 401 17.72 -19.45 9.77
N SER A 402 18.51 -20.10 10.63
CA SER A 402 18.47 -21.55 10.81
C SER A 402 17.26 -22.05 11.62
N THR A 403 16.57 -21.18 12.36
CA THR A 403 15.39 -21.52 13.16
C THR A 403 14.29 -20.47 13.02
N GLY A 404 13.03 -20.87 13.20
CA GLY A 404 11.91 -19.92 13.15
C GLY A 404 12.02 -18.79 14.19
N LEU A 405 12.62 -19.04 15.35
CA LEU A 405 12.85 -18.01 16.37
C LEU A 405 13.84 -16.94 15.88
N LEU A 406 14.97 -17.36 15.30
CA LEU A 406 15.97 -16.42 14.74
C LEU A 406 15.37 -15.60 13.58
N VAL A 407 14.61 -16.26 12.72
CA VAL A 407 13.87 -15.58 11.64
C VAL A 407 12.90 -14.54 12.22
N SER A 408 12.13 -14.90 13.23
CA SER A 408 11.17 -14.02 13.90
C SER A 408 11.82 -12.79 14.55
N ILE A 409 12.99 -12.96 15.19
CA ILE A 409 13.77 -11.88 15.79
C ILE A 409 14.25 -10.92 14.69
N ASN A 410 14.85 -11.44 13.62
CA ASN A 410 15.36 -10.62 12.52
C ASN A 410 14.21 -9.90 11.80
N LEU A 411 13.07 -10.57 11.58
CA LEU A 411 11.86 -9.93 11.04
C LEU A 411 11.36 -8.80 11.93
N THR A 412 11.45 -8.93 13.24
CA THR A 412 11.09 -7.87 14.19
C THR A 412 11.97 -6.64 14.01
N ILE A 413 13.27 -6.83 13.84
CA ILE A 413 14.21 -5.74 13.57
C ILE A 413 13.89 -5.06 12.23
N ILE A 414 13.64 -5.85 11.19
CA ILE A 414 13.22 -5.35 9.88
C ILE A 414 11.92 -4.55 9.98
N ALA A 415 10.94 -5.05 10.74
CA ALA A 415 9.66 -4.38 10.94
C ALA A 415 9.81 -2.99 11.56
N ILE A 416 10.69 -2.82 12.55
CA ILE A 416 11.01 -1.52 13.13
C ILE A 416 11.54 -0.58 12.04
N GLY A 417 12.53 -1.03 11.29
CA GLY A 417 13.18 -0.22 10.25
C GLY A 417 12.22 0.19 9.13
N LEU A 418 11.45 -0.76 8.60
CA LEU A 418 10.50 -0.51 7.52
C LEU A 418 9.32 0.37 7.98
N ALA A 419 8.82 0.19 9.22
CA ALA A 419 7.76 1.03 9.76
C ALA A 419 8.21 2.49 9.90
N LEU A 420 9.43 2.72 10.42
CA LEU A 420 10.04 4.05 10.51
C LEU A 420 10.16 4.69 9.13
N THR A 421 10.69 3.94 8.17
CA THR A 421 10.92 4.43 6.80
C THR A 421 9.59 4.74 6.10
N MET A 422 8.67 3.79 6.04
CA MET A 422 7.41 3.92 5.29
C MET A 422 6.55 5.06 5.83
N THR A 423 6.40 5.17 7.16
CA THR A 423 5.62 6.23 7.78
C THR A 423 6.25 7.61 7.57
N ALA A 424 7.58 7.70 7.62
CA ALA A 424 8.28 8.94 7.36
C ALA A 424 8.20 9.36 5.89
N LEU A 425 8.24 8.41 4.94
CA LEU A 425 8.06 8.69 3.51
C LEU A 425 6.68 9.27 3.22
N TRP A 426 5.60 8.69 3.78
CA TRP A 426 4.25 9.25 3.68
C TRP A 426 4.20 10.68 4.24
N ASN A 427 4.83 10.91 5.39
CA ASN A 427 4.90 12.24 5.99
C ASN A 427 5.67 13.24 5.13
N LEU A 428 6.78 12.81 4.50
CA LEU A 428 7.56 13.65 3.57
C LEU A 428 6.72 14.03 2.35
N ILE A 429 5.96 13.10 1.75
CA ILE A 429 5.08 13.41 0.62
C ILE A 429 4.04 14.47 1.03
N VAL A 430 3.27 14.20 2.08
CA VAL A 430 2.20 15.09 2.54
C VAL A 430 2.72 16.47 2.91
N SER A 431 3.90 16.55 3.52
CA SER A 431 4.44 17.83 4.04
C SER A 431 5.29 18.61 3.02
N SER A 432 5.71 17.98 1.91
CA SER A 432 6.54 18.62 0.88
C SER A 432 5.79 18.92 -0.40
N ALA A 433 4.62 18.31 -0.60
CA ALA A 433 3.75 18.62 -1.72
C ALA A 433 3.10 19.99 -1.55
N PRO A 434 2.97 20.79 -2.62
CA PRO A 434 2.16 22.00 -2.60
C PRO A 434 0.71 21.66 -2.21
N LYS A 435 0.05 22.55 -1.45
CA LYS A 435 -1.31 22.28 -0.92
C LYS A 435 -2.32 21.89 -1.99
N GLU A 436 -2.23 22.51 -3.17
CA GLU A 436 -3.10 22.26 -4.31
C GLU A 436 -2.89 20.87 -4.95
N PHE A 437 -1.68 20.31 -4.82
CA PHE A 437 -1.29 19.02 -5.42
C PHE A 437 -1.12 17.90 -4.39
N MET A 438 -1.53 18.10 -3.14
CA MET A 438 -1.35 17.12 -2.06
C MET A 438 -2.03 15.77 -2.40
N GLY A 439 -3.26 15.80 -2.91
CA GLY A 439 -4.00 14.60 -3.31
C GLY A 439 -3.30 13.84 -4.44
N ILE A 440 -2.83 14.55 -5.46
CA ILE A 440 -2.10 13.94 -6.59
C ILE A 440 -0.76 13.37 -6.10
N SER A 441 -0.04 14.10 -5.25
CA SER A 441 1.26 13.65 -4.72
C SER A 441 1.13 12.38 -3.87
N THR A 442 0.09 12.26 -3.05
CA THR A 442 -0.19 11.05 -2.28
C THR A 442 -0.64 9.90 -3.15
N ALA A 443 -1.43 10.15 -4.19
CA ALA A 443 -1.82 9.14 -5.17
C ALA A 443 -0.61 8.58 -5.94
N ILE A 444 0.34 9.43 -6.35
CA ILE A 444 1.61 9.01 -6.95
C ILE A 444 2.42 8.16 -5.96
N GLY A 445 2.51 8.57 -4.70
CA GLY A 445 3.18 7.81 -3.65
C GLY A 445 2.58 6.41 -3.48
N ALA A 446 1.25 6.30 -3.44
CA ALA A 446 0.55 5.01 -3.35
C ALA A 446 0.80 4.12 -4.57
N LEU A 447 0.67 4.68 -5.77
CA LEU A 447 0.96 4.00 -7.04
C LEU A 447 2.37 3.43 -7.05
N LEU A 448 3.38 4.24 -6.73
CA LEU A 448 4.78 3.83 -6.74
C LEU A 448 5.09 2.79 -5.64
N SER A 449 4.43 2.89 -4.47
CA SER A 449 4.51 1.88 -3.43
C SER A 449 3.95 0.52 -3.91
N PHE A 450 2.78 0.51 -4.56
CA PHE A 450 2.19 -0.71 -5.11
C PHE A 450 3.03 -1.32 -6.24
N ILE A 451 3.65 -0.49 -7.09
CA ILE A 451 4.62 -0.98 -8.10
C ILE A 451 5.77 -1.69 -7.40
N GLY A 452 6.37 -1.08 -6.37
CA GLY A 452 7.43 -1.72 -5.59
C GLY A 452 6.97 -3.05 -4.98
N MET A 453 5.81 -3.06 -4.33
CA MET A 453 5.22 -4.27 -3.75
C MET A 453 4.98 -5.38 -4.78
N ALA A 454 4.62 -5.04 -6.02
CA ALA A 454 4.44 -6.01 -7.10
C ALA A 454 5.76 -6.60 -7.62
N ILE A 455 6.85 -5.82 -7.60
CA ILE A 455 8.18 -6.26 -8.02
C ILE A 455 8.76 -7.28 -7.03
N GLY A 456 8.51 -7.11 -5.71
CA GLY A 456 9.09 -7.95 -4.67
C GLY A 456 8.87 -9.46 -4.88
N PRO A 457 7.62 -9.95 -4.96
CA PRO A 457 7.33 -11.36 -5.19
C PRO A 457 7.89 -11.90 -6.52
N ALA A 458 7.89 -11.08 -7.58
CA ALA A 458 8.46 -11.47 -8.87
C ALA A 458 9.97 -11.72 -8.77
N LEU A 459 10.71 -10.84 -8.07
CA LEU A 459 12.14 -11.05 -7.80
C LEU A 459 12.39 -12.28 -6.93
N ALA A 460 11.57 -12.49 -5.87
CA ALA A 460 11.68 -13.68 -5.05
C ALA A 460 11.44 -14.96 -5.88
N GLY A 461 10.43 -14.92 -6.76
CA GLY A 461 10.15 -16.01 -7.69
C GLY A 461 11.34 -16.35 -8.56
N THR A 462 11.96 -15.34 -9.17
CA THR A 462 13.15 -15.52 -10.02
C THR A 462 14.28 -16.23 -9.26
N TYR A 463 14.61 -15.80 -8.03
CA TYR A 463 15.64 -16.45 -7.23
C TYR A 463 15.28 -17.89 -6.83
N MET A 464 14.04 -18.14 -6.41
CA MET A 464 13.58 -19.46 -5.98
C MET A 464 13.52 -20.46 -7.11
N HIS A 465 13.24 -20.00 -8.33
CA HIS A 465 13.27 -20.85 -9.50
C HIS A 465 14.69 -21.10 -10.01
N THR A 466 15.54 -20.07 -10.07
CA THR A 466 16.92 -20.19 -10.55
C THR A 466 17.76 -21.09 -9.63
N PHE A 467 17.56 -20.98 -8.31
CA PHE A 467 18.29 -21.73 -7.30
C PHE A 467 17.34 -22.67 -6.57
N ASN A 468 16.91 -23.74 -7.25
CA ASN A 468 16.07 -24.78 -6.67
C ASN A 468 16.83 -26.08 -6.45
N ILE A 469 16.26 -26.96 -5.63
CA ILE A 469 16.74 -28.31 -5.36
C ILE A 469 15.59 -29.32 -5.43
N SER A 470 15.89 -30.54 -5.85
CA SER A 470 15.04 -31.71 -5.66
C SER A 470 15.40 -32.38 -4.35
N ILE A 471 14.37 -32.81 -3.60
CA ILE A 471 14.54 -33.51 -2.32
C ILE A 471 14.19 -34.97 -2.55
N GLU A 472 15.10 -35.87 -2.17
CA GLU A 472 14.90 -37.31 -2.33
C GLU A 472 13.64 -37.78 -1.62
N GLY A 473 12.79 -38.53 -2.30
CA GLY A 473 11.51 -39.02 -1.76
C GLY A 473 10.35 -38.00 -1.73
N ILE A 474 10.56 -36.75 -2.15
CA ILE A 474 9.51 -35.72 -2.19
C ILE A 474 9.41 -35.19 -3.62
N ALA A 475 8.21 -35.26 -4.21
CA ALA A 475 7.97 -34.76 -5.55
C ALA A 475 8.03 -33.22 -5.61
N GLY A 476 8.63 -32.66 -6.67
CA GLY A 476 8.71 -31.24 -6.94
C GLY A 476 10.09 -30.62 -6.73
N LEU A 477 10.20 -29.35 -7.12
CA LEU A 477 11.38 -28.52 -6.93
C LEU A 477 11.12 -27.52 -5.79
N TYR A 478 12.07 -27.38 -4.88
CA TYR A 478 11.97 -26.51 -3.71
C TYR A 478 13.06 -25.44 -3.76
N PRO A 479 12.80 -24.24 -3.22
CA PRO A 479 13.81 -23.20 -3.11
C PRO A 479 15.02 -23.69 -2.32
N SER A 480 16.22 -23.49 -2.87
CA SER A 480 17.45 -23.85 -2.14
C SER A 480 17.79 -22.83 -1.06
N PRO A 481 18.64 -23.14 -0.07
CA PRO A 481 19.16 -22.15 0.87
C PRO A 481 19.84 -20.96 0.17
N THR A 482 20.45 -21.18 -0.99
CA THR A 482 21.06 -20.12 -1.83
C THR A 482 20.02 -19.12 -2.32
N SER A 483 18.81 -19.56 -2.69
CA SER A 483 17.75 -18.65 -3.13
C SER A 483 17.34 -17.69 -2.02
N PHE A 484 17.18 -18.18 -0.79
CA PHE A 484 16.86 -17.34 0.37
C PHE A 484 17.97 -16.34 0.68
N ASN A 485 19.24 -16.77 0.60
CA ASN A 485 20.39 -15.89 0.80
C ASN A 485 20.41 -14.76 -0.25
N MET A 486 20.15 -15.06 -1.53
CA MET A 486 20.08 -14.04 -2.59
C MET A 486 18.94 -13.05 -2.34
N ILE A 487 17.79 -13.51 -1.88
CA ILE A 487 16.65 -12.67 -1.53
C ILE A 487 17.01 -11.72 -0.38
N PHE A 488 17.60 -12.22 0.71
CA PHE A 488 17.97 -11.41 1.87
C PHE A 488 19.11 -10.43 1.53
N PHE A 489 20.07 -10.85 0.72
CA PHE A 489 21.13 -9.98 0.23
C PHE A 489 20.58 -8.84 -0.65
N THR A 490 19.63 -9.16 -1.54
CA THR A 490 18.96 -8.15 -2.38
C THR A 490 18.16 -7.18 -1.52
N ALA A 491 17.44 -7.65 -0.50
CA ALA A 491 16.72 -6.80 0.44
C ALA A 491 17.67 -5.83 1.16
N ALA A 492 18.80 -6.33 1.67
CA ALA A 492 19.82 -5.51 2.33
C ALA A 492 20.41 -4.44 1.39
N THR A 493 20.63 -4.80 0.13
CA THR A 493 21.11 -3.85 -0.90
C THR A 493 20.08 -2.76 -1.19
N LEU A 494 18.81 -3.12 -1.32
CA LEU A 494 17.71 -2.18 -1.51
C LEU A 494 17.57 -1.23 -0.32
N SER A 495 17.64 -1.75 0.90
CA SER A 495 17.61 -0.92 2.12
C SER A 495 18.82 -0.01 2.23
N ALA A 496 20.02 -0.45 1.79
CA ALA A 496 21.21 0.38 1.72
C ALA A 496 21.05 1.52 0.68
N MET A 497 20.43 1.25 -0.47
CA MET A 497 20.06 2.28 -1.43
C MET A 497 19.08 3.29 -0.83
N SER A 498 18.03 2.83 -0.14
CA SER A 498 17.08 3.70 0.57
C SER A 498 17.75 4.57 1.62
N LEU A 499 18.67 4.00 2.42
CA LEU A 499 19.48 4.75 3.38
C LEU A 499 20.34 5.82 2.70
N THR A 500 20.96 5.50 1.58
CA THR A 500 21.77 6.45 0.80
C THR A 500 20.93 7.63 0.32
N PHE A 501 19.74 7.39 -0.23
CA PHE A 501 18.81 8.47 -0.60
C PHE A 501 18.37 9.29 0.61
N SER A 502 18.14 8.67 1.77
CA SER A 502 17.80 9.35 3.02
C SER A 502 18.91 10.28 3.50
N LEU A 503 20.17 9.85 3.44
CA LEU A 503 21.34 10.64 3.80
C LEU A 503 21.56 11.82 2.83
N LEU A 504 21.38 11.60 1.53
CA LEU A 504 21.42 12.65 0.51
C LEU A 504 20.35 13.72 0.75
N LEU A 505 19.12 13.32 1.10
CA LEU A 505 18.05 14.24 1.47
C LEU A 505 18.39 15.06 2.72
N LYS A 506 18.93 14.40 3.76
CA LYS A 506 19.34 15.06 5.00
C LYS A 506 20.41 16.12 4.73
N ARG A 507 21.43 15.79 3.93
CA ARG A 507 22.51 16.73 3.56
C ARG A 507 21.98 17.95 2.82
N ARG A 508 21.08 17.75 1.83
CA ARG A 508 20.51 18.84 1.02
C ARG A 508 19.65 19.79 1.83
N THR A 509 18.86 19.29 2.78
CA THR A 509 18.01 20.12 3.63
C THR A 509 18.81 20.89 4.70
N SER A 510 19.94 20.35 5.17
CA SER A 510 20.85 21.03 6.08
C SER A 510 21.54 22.24 5.40
N ILE A 511 22.00 22.05 4.16
CA ILE A 511 22.65 23.12 3.38
C ILE A 511 21.67 24.27 3.10
N SER A 512 20.41 23.97 2.78
CA SER A 512 19.39 24.99 2.53
C SER A 512 19.05 25.82 3.79
N LYS A 513 19.12 25.23 4.97
CA LYS A 513 18.90 25.96 6.24
C LYS A 513 20.06 26.93 6.58
N ASN A 514 21.27 26.59 6.18
CA ASN A 514 22.46 27.41 6.46
C ASN A 514 22.69 28.54 5.42
N MET A 515 21.92 28.57 4.33
CA MET A 515 21.99 29.61 3.30
C MET A 515 20.93 30.72 3.44
N ILE A 516 20.04 30.62 4.42
CA ILE A 516 19.11 31.70 4.76
C ILE A 516 19.71 32.42 5.96
N PRO A 517 20.18 33.70 5.77
CA PRO A 517 20.77 34.51 6.85
C PRO A 517 19.74 34.86 7.91
#